data_56da202bcec7899f0125aaf17c4c7c1a
#
_entry.id   56da202bcec7899f0125aaf17c4c7c1a
#
_cell.length_a   1.000
_cell.length_b   1.000
_cell.length_c   1.000
_cell.angle_alpha   90.00
_cell.angle_beta   90.00
_cell.angle_gamma   90.00
#
_symmetry.space_group_name_H-M   'P 1'
#
loop_
_entity.id
_entity.type
_entity.pdbx_description
1 polymer ?
#
loop_
_entity_poly.entity_id
_entity_poly.type
_entity_poly.pdbx_seq_one_letter_code
_entity_poly.pdbx_strand_id
1 'polypeptide(L)'
;MNFPDMQNFVNYWQQLHCFEQRLGFLYGYYSEDPNYPEGVRVNIEAVYEPPQVGDFNGVQEYDDEFRFTVDRIAEALTLERVGWLFTSQGNDTFLTSHEVRKASRLQEEHVVDHPEGYRRILTGQRTFVVTQRAKV
;
A
#
# COMPACT_ATOMS: atom_id res chain seq x y z
N MET A 1 -8.16 -0.91 -9.67
CA MET A 1 -8.17 -0.74 -8.19
C MET A 1 -9.53 -1.16 -7.68
N ASN A 2 -9.58 -2.01 -6.67
CA ASN A 2 -10.82 -2.41 -6.01
C ASN A 2 -11.36 -1.22 -5.19
N PHE A 3 -12.30 -0.48 -5.77
CA PHE A 3 -12.84 0.74 -5.17
C PHE A 3 -13.61 0.49 -3.87
N PRO A 4 -14.43 -0.57 -3.75
CA PRO A 4 -15.13 -0.88 -2.50
C PRO A 4 -14.20 -1.08 -1.30
N ASP A 5 -13.11 -1.81 -1.45
CA ASP A 5 -12.15 -2.04 -0.35
C ASP A 5 -11.45 -0.77 0.07
N MET A 6 -11.07 0.07 -0.89
CA MET A 6 -10.52 1.40 -0.61
C MET A 6 -11.51 2.27 0.15
N GLN A 7 -12.77 2.25 -0.26
CA GLN A 7 -13.83 3.00 0.41
C GLN A 7 -14.06 2.49 1.84
N ASN A 8 -14.04 1.19 2.05
CA ASN A 8 -14.17 0.59 3.39
C ASN A 8 -13.01 1.00 4.31
N PHE A 9 -11.78 0.98 3.79
CA PHE A 9 -10.60 1.44 4.53
C PHE A 9 -10.73 2.90 4.98
N VAL A 10 -11.14 3.78 4.08
CA VAL A 10 -11.35 5.20 4.37
C VAL A 10 -12.51 5.43 5.32
N ASN A 11 -13.63 4.74 5.13
CA ASN A 11 -14.81 4.85 6.00
C ASN A 11 -14.48 4.43 7.43
N TYR A 12 -13.72 3.37 7.60
CA TYR A 12 -13.28 2.93 8.93
C TYR A 12 -12.39 3.99 9.59
N TRP A 13 -11.45 4.57 8.86
CA TRP A 13 -10.63 5.66 9.35
C TRP A 13 -11.46 6.89 9.77
N GLN A 14 -12.50 7.24 9.01
CA GLN A 14 -13.42 8.32 9.34
C GLN A 14 -14.22 8.02 10.61
N GLN A 15 -14.61 6.77 10.86
CA GLN A 15 -15.27 6.35 12.10
C GLN A 15 -14.39 6.54 13.34
N LEU A 16 -13.07 6.44 13.17
CA LEU A 16 -12.07 6.75 14.20
C LEU A 16 -11.79 8.25 14.31
N HIS A 17 -12.68 9.11 13.78
CA HIS A 17 -12.55 10.58 13.76
C HIS A 17 -11.26 11.09 13.10
N CYS A 18 -10.61 10.29 12.27
CA CYS A 18 -9.37 10.61 11.56
C CYS A 18 -8.17 10.94 12.47
N PHE A 19 -8.21 10.60 13.75
CA PHE A 19 -7.12 10.93 14.68
C PHE A 19 -5.94 9.97 14.62
N GLU A 20 -6.18 8.76 14.18
CA GLU A 20 -5.17 7.71 14.11
C GLU A 20 -4.79 7.45 12.65
N GLN A 21 -3.51 7.50 12.35
CA GLN A 21 -3.07 7.03 11.04
C GLN A 21 -3.29 5.52 10.91
N ARG A 22 -3.66 5.09 9.73
CA ARG A 22 -3.85 3.67 9.40
C ARG A 22 -3.06 3.30 8.16
N LEU A 23 -2.69 2.04 8.10
CA LEU A 23 -1.92 1.44 7.02
C LEU A 23 -2.62 0.17 6.55
N GLY A 24 -2.60 -0.06 5.24
CA GLY A 24 -3.04 -1.31 4.62
C GLY A 24 -2.06 -1.75 3.54
N PHE A 25 -1.86 -3.05 3.39
CA PHE A 25 -1.10 -3.64 2.30
C PHE A 25 -2.00 -3.93 1.12
N LEU A 26 -1.50 -3.61 -0.07
CA LEU A 26 -2.22 -3.79 -1.32
C LEU A 26 -1.77 -5.08 -1.99
N TYR A 27 -2.74 -5.94 -2.31
CA TYR A 27 -2.52 -7.16 -3.06
C TYR A 27 -3.14 -7.05 -4.45
N GLY A 28 -2.42 -7.53 -5.45
CA GLY A 28 -2.84 -7.41 -6.83
C GLY A 28 -1.84 -8.05 -7.78
N TYR A 29 -1.85 -7.59 -9.02
CA TYR A 29 -0.97 -8.10 -10.06
C TYR A 29 -0.60 -6.99 -11.04
N TYR A 30 0.50 -7.20 -11.76
CA TYR A 30 0.96 -6.31 -12.82
C TYR A 30 0.44 -6.79 -14.17
N SER A 31 0.08 -5.85 -15.04
CA SER A 31 -0.30 -6.11 -16.42
C SER A 31 0.25 -5.03 -17.34
N GLU A 32 0.29 -5.30 -18.64
CA GLU A 32 0.58 -4.27 -19.63
C GLU A 32 -0.51 -3.21 -19.65
N ASP A 33 -0.12 -1.95 -19.87
CA ASP A 33 -1.08 -0.88 -20.02
C ASP A 33 -1.44 -0.70 -21.51
N PRO A 34 -2.71 -0.97 -21.90
CA PRO A 34 -3.12 -0.85 -23.31
C PRO A 34 -3.05 0.59 -23.85
N ASN A 35 -3.00 1.59 -22.97
CA ASN A 35 -2.92 3.00 -23.37
C ASN A 35 -1.49 3.53 -23.51
N TYR A 36 -0.52 2.80 -22.94
CA TYR A 36 0.89 3.19 -22.92
C TYR A 36 1.75 1.99 -23.29
N PRO A 37 2.32 1.92 -24.49
CA PRO A 37 3.01 0.73 -25.02
C PRO A 37 4.18 0.21 -24.18
N GLU A 38 4.77 1.02 -23.32
CA GLU A 38 5.83 0.64 -22.40
C GLU A 38 5.40 0.76 -20.93
N GLY A 39 4.12 0.99 -20.70
CA GLY A 39 3.54 1.18 -19.37
C GLY A 39 3.19 -0.13 -18.68
N VAL A 40 3.40 -0.17 -17.38
CA VAL A 40 2.96 -1.27 -16.52
C VAL A 40 1.81 -0.78 -15.66
N ARG A 41 0.69 -1.48 -15.72
CA ARG A 41 -0.49 -1.23 -14.90
C ARG A 41 -0.45 -2.12 -13.67
N VAL A 42 -0.74 -1.53 -12.52
CA VAL A 42 -0.98 -2.28 -11.28
C VAL A 42 -2.48 -2.42 -11.05
N ASN A 43 -2.93 -3.66 -10.96
CA ASN A 43 -4.31 -3.99 -10.65
C ASN A 43 -4.39 -4.39 -9.18
N ILE A 44 -5.07 -3.58 -8.39
CA ILE A 44 -5.23 -3.81 -6.95
C ILE A 44 -6.58 -4.47 -6.75
N GLU A 45 -6.58 -5.66 -6.16
CA GLU A 45 -7.76 -6.50 -5.96
C GLU A 45 -8.18 -6.58 -4.49
N ALA A 46 -7.23 -6.50 -3.55
CA ALA A 46 -7.52 -6.60 -2.13
C ALA A 46 -6.64 -5.67 -1.29
N VAL A 47 -7.16 -5.32 -0.12
CA VAL A 47 -6.45 -4.58 0.92
C VAL A 47 -6.43 -5.42 2.18
N TYR A 48 -5.25 -5.59 2.76
CA TYR A 48 -5.07 -6.23 4.05
C TYR A 48 -4.59 -5.23 5.09
N GLU A 49 -5.32 -5.12 6.19
CA GLU A 49 -4.94 -4.28 7.32
C GLU A 49 -4.28 -5.13 8.41
N PRO A 50 -2.96 -5.00 8.65
CA PRO A 50 -2.29 -5.72 9.72
C PRO A 50 -2.70 -5.17 11.10
N PRO A 51 -2.48 -5.93 12.18
CA PRO A 51 -2.56 -5.40 13.55
C PRO A 51 -1.65 -4.18 13.69
N GLN A 52 -2.21 -3.06 14.11
CA GLN A 52 -1.50 -1.78 14.10
C GLN A 52 -2.04 -0.84 15.17
N VAL A 53 -1.19 0.07 15.61
CA VAL A 53 -1.58 1.26 16.35
C VAL A 53 -1.10 2.48 15.60
N GLY A 54 -1.99 3.43 15.39
CA GLY A 54 -1.67 4.72 14.79
C GLY A 54 -1.83 5.84 15.79
N ASP A 55 -1.07 6.89 15.58
CA ASP A 55 -1.26 8.18 16.23
C ASP A 55 -1.21 9.30 15.18
N PHE A 56 -1.15 10.53 15.64
CA PHE A 56 -1.05 11.71 14.77
C PHE A 56 0.24 11.72 13.92
N ASN A 57 1.30 11.08 14.39
CA ASN A 57 2.63 11.16 13.77
C ASN A 57 2.98 9.95 12.90
N GLY A 58 2.28 8.84 13.05
CA GLY A 58 2.60 7.65 12.29
C GLY A 58 1.80 6.42 12.66
N VAL A 59 2.18 5.30 12.04
CA VAL A 59 1.61 3.98 12.27
C VAL A 59 2.71 3.02 12.66
N GLN A 60 2.49 2.26 13.72
CA GLN A 60 3.32 1.15 14.14
C GLN A 60 2.55 -0.16 13.95
N GLU A 61 3.15 -1.07 13.19
CA GLU A 61 2.64 -2.43 13.03
C GLU A 61 3.08 -3.28 14.22
N TYR A 62 2.19 -4.16 14.69
CA TYR A 62 2.53 -5.23 15.61
C TYR A 62 2.96 -6.48 14.86
N ASP A 63 3.57 -7.41 15.59
CA ASP A 63 3.82 -8.75 15.07
C ASP A 63 2.49 -9.37 14.62
N ASP A 64 2.46 -9.79 13.38
CA ASP A 64 1.26 -10.30 12.73
C ASP A 64 1.45 -11.78 12.39
N GLU A 65 0.89 -12.64 13.22
CA GLU A 65 0.91 -14.08 13.04
C GLU A 65 0.17 -14.54 11.77
N PHE A 66 -0.76 -13.74 11.27
CA PHE A 66 -1.52 -14.04 10.06
C PHE A 66 -0.84 -13.59 8.78
N ARG A 67 0.19 -12.77 8.86
CA ARG A 67 0.88 -12.21 7.67
C ARG A 67 1.29 -13.30 6.67
N PHE A 68 1.88 -14.37 7.16
CA PHE A 68 2.30 -15.48 6.32
C PHE A 68 1.10 -16.22 5.69
N THR A 69 0.01 -16.38 6.44
CA THR A 69 -1.22 -16.99 5.94
C THR A 69 -1.88 -16.14 4.86
N VAL A 70 -1.91 -14.82 5.05
CA VAL A 70 -2.42 -13.86 4.06
C VAL A 70 -1.60 -13.93 2.78
N ASP A 71 -0.27 -13.92 2.87
CA ASP A 71 0.61 -14.02 1.71
C ASP A 71 0.38 -15.34 0.94
N ARG A 72 0.19 -16.46 1.64
CA ARG A 72 -0.13 -17.75 1.01
C ARG A 72 -1.51 -17.77 0.33
N ILE A 73 -2.51 -17.15 0.93
CA ILE A 73 -3.84 -17.03 0.32
C ILE A 73 -3.74 -16.16 -0.94
N ALA A 74 -3.04 -15.05 -0.86
CA ALA A 74 -2.82 -14.17 -2.01
C ALA A 74 -2.11 -14.92 -3.16
N GLU A 75 -1.05 -15.66 -2.86
CA GLU A 75 -0.35 -16.49 -3.84
C GLU A 75 -1.26 -17.53 -4.48
N ALA A 76 -2.10 -18.21 -3.71
CA ALA A 76 -3.09 -19.16 -4.23
C ALA A 76 -4.12 -18.50 -5.17
N LEU A 77 -4.38 -17.22 -5.00
CA LEU A 77 -5.24 -16.39 -5.85
C LEU A 77 -4.46 -15.71 -7.00
N THR A 78 -3.18 -16.05 -7.18
CA THR A 78 -2.28 -15.40 -8.14
C THR A 78 -2.10 -13.89 -7.91
N LEU A 79 -2.19 -13.47 -6.66
CA LEU A 79 -1.95 -12.10 -6.23
C LEU A 79 -0.60 -12.00 -5.50
N GLU A 80 0.03 -10.86 -5.64
CA GLU A 80 1.25 -10.51 -4.89
C GLU A 80 1.07 -9.18 -4.15
N ARG A 81 1.91 -8.93 -3.16
CA ARG A 81 1.92 -7.63 -2.50
C ARG A 81 2.53 -6.59 -3.44
N VAL A 82 1.69 -5.69 -3.95
CA VAL A 82 2.08 -4.71 -4.96
C VAL A 82 2.34 -3.33 -4.38
N GLY A 83 1.94 -3.09 -3.13
CA GLY A 83 2.16 -1.80 -2.49
C GLY A 83 1.50 -1.69 -1.12
N TRP A 84 1.36 -0.47 -0.66
CA TRP A 84 0.70 -0.15 0.58
C TRP A 84 -0.04 1.17 0.46
N LEU A 85 -1.02 1.37 1.31
CA LEU A 85 -1.72 2.63 1.44
C LEU A 85 -1.69 3.06 2.91
N PHE A 86 -1.77 4.35 3.15
CA PHE A 86 -1.91 4.88 4.49
C PHE A 86 -2.74 6.16 4.49
N THR A 87 -3.34 6.45 5.64
CA THR A 87 -4.03 7.72 5.87
C THR A 87 -3.05 8.71 6.48
N SER A 88 -3.16 9.97 6.10
CA SER A 88 -2.34 11.04 6.65
C SER A 88 -3.23 12.22 7.02
N GLN A 89 -2.98 12.81 8.16
CA GLN A 89 -3.73 13.99 8.64
C GLN A 89 -3.24 15.30 8.00
N GLY A 90 -2.56 15.22 6.90
CA GLY A 90 -2.17 16.28 6.00
C GLY A 90 -2.07 17.69 6.56
N ASN A 91 -0.90 18.05 6.99
CA ASN A 91 -0.46 19.45 6.98
C ASN A 91 -0.13 19.86 5.53
N ASP A 92 0.31 21.08 5.31
CA ASP A 92 0.63 21.65 4.00
C ASP A 92 1.72 20.92 3.22
N THR A 93 2.34 19.89 3.81
CA THR A 93 3.35 19.03 3.17
C THR A 93 2.71 17.79 2.54
N PHE A 94 3.22 17.38 1.37
CA PHE A 94 2.74 16.20 0.66
C PHE A 94 2.99 14.91 1.45
N LEU A 95 4.17 14.76 2.03
CA LEU A 95 4.59 13.65 2.87
C LEU A 95 5.42 14.18 4.05
N THR A 96 5.27 13.55 5.20
CA THR A 96 6.14 13.78 6.35
C THR A 96 7.43 12.99 6.23
N SER A 97 8.46 13.34 7.00
CA SER A 97 9.72 12.59 7.03
C SER A 97 9.54 11.15 7.53
N HIS A 98 8.56 10.90 8.41
CA HIS A 98 8.21 9.56 8.89
C HIS A 98 7.60 8.71 7.78
N GLU A 99 6.69 9.28 7.01
CA GLU A 99 6.04 8.62 5.88
C GLU A 99 7.05 8.25 4.79
N VAL A 100 7.98 9.17 4.46
CA VAL A 100 9.06 8.91 3.50
C VAL A 100 9.97 7.77 3.96
N ARG A 101 10.38 7.77 5.25
CA ARG A 101 11.23 6.69 5.80
C ARG A 101 10.49 5.35 5.79
N LYS A 102 9.21 5.34 6.14
CA LYS A 102 8.38 4.12 6.09
C LYS A 102 8.28 3.60 4.66
N ALA A 103 8.01 4.47 3.69
CA ALA A 103 7.94 4.12 2.28
C ALA A 103 9.26 3.50 1.79
N SER A 104 10.39 4.13 2.11
CA SER A 104 11.72 3.63 1.72
C SER A 104 12.01 2.26 2.31
N ARG A 105 11.68 2.04 3.59
CA ARG A 105 11.87 0.74 4.24
C ARG A 105 11.01 -0.35 3.59
N LEU A 106 9.73 -0.08 3.37
CA LEU A 106 8.83 -1.04 2.73
C LEU A 106 9.25 -1.35 1.29
N GLN A 107 9.79 -0.38 0.58
CA GLN A 107 10.33 -0.58 -0.75
C GLN A 107 11.57 -1.49 -0.72
N GLU A 108 12.47 -1.28 0.23
CA GLU A 108 13.68 -2.08 0.41
C GLU A 108 13.36 -3.53 0.81
N GLU A 109 12.44 -3.72 1.76
CA GLU A 109 12.00 -5.04 2.23
C GLU A 109 11.30 -5.88 1.15
N HIS A 110 10.74 -5.25 0.12
CA HIS A 110 9.94 -5.90 -0.92
C HIS A 110 10.58 -5.82 -2.31
N VAL A 111 11.90 -5.70 -2.37
CA VAL A 111 12.63 -5.86 -3.63
C VAL A 111 12.51 -7.31 -4.09
N VAL A 112 11.69 -7.57 -5.07
CA VAL A 112 11.57 -8.90 -5.70
C VAL A 112 12.35 -8.90 -7.02
N ASP A 113 13.15 -9.92 -7.23
CA ASP A 113 13.79 -10.16 -8.53
C ASP A 113 12.74 -10.62 -9.54
N HIS A 114 12.28 -9.69 -10.37
CA HIS A 114 11.43 -10.05 -11.50
C HIS A 114 12.25 -10.51 -12.72
N PRO A 115 11.67 -11.37 -13.59
CA PRO A 115 12.28 -11.71 -14.88
C PRO A 115 12.69 -10.46 -15.67
N GLU A 116 13.79 -10.54 -16.39
CA GLU A 116 14.54 -9.40 -16.96
C GLU A 116 13.73 -8.35 -17.73
N GLY A 117 12.57 -8.68 -18.30
CA GLY A 117 11.74 -7.74 -19.04
C GLY A 117 11.11 -6.64 -18.20
N TYR A 118 10.76 -6.92 -16.95
CA TYR A 118 10.11 -5.98 -16.03
C TYR A 118 11.10 -5.27 -15.10
N ARG A 119 12.33 -5.74 -15.02
CA ARG A 119 13.36 -5.23 -14.12
C ARG A 119 13.68 -3.75 -14.32
N ARG A 120 13.67 -3.25 -15.56
CA ARG A 120 13.95 -1.84 -15.89
C ARG A 120 12.85 -0.89 -15.46
N ILE A 121 11.61 -1.33 -15.47
CA ILE A 121 10.45 -0.47 -15.20
C ILE A 121 10.15 -0.43 -13.70
N LEU A 122 10.42 -1.52 -12.98
CA LEU A 122 10.02 -1.69 -11.59
C LEU A 122 11.09 -1.32 -10.56
N THR A 123 12.34 -1.15 -10.96
CA THR A 123 13.45 -0.80 -10.04
C THR A 123 13.33 0.59 -9.41
N GLY A 124 12.41 1.42 -9.85
CA GLY A 124 12.22 2.76 -9.30
C GLY A 124 10.87 3.03 -8.60
N GLN A 125 9.87 2.16 -8.70
CA GLN A 125 8.50 2.57 -8.34
C GLN A 125 7.62 1.45 -7.72
N ARG A 126 8.15 0.66 -6.81
CA ARG A 126 7.34 -0.41 -6.19
C ARG A 126 6.51 0.01 -4.98
N THR A 127 6.53 1.25 -4.61
CA THR A 127 5.70 1.74 -3.52
C THR A 127 4.68 2.72 -4.08
N PHE A 128 3.46 2.23 -4.28
CA PHE A 128 2.34 3.12 -4.54
C PHE A 128 1.84 3.64 -3.22
N VAL A 129 2.06 4.91 -2.99
CA VAL A 129 1.54 5.62 -1.82
C VAL A 129 0.25 6.29 -2.26
N VAL A 130 -0.88 5.72 -1.83
CA VAL A 130 -2.16 6.41 -1.97
C VAL A 130 -2.41 7.16 -0.67
N THR A 131 -2.27 8.48 -0.70
CA THR A 131 -2.65 9.34 0.43
C THR A 131 -4.02 9.92 0.17
N GLN A 132 -4.94 9.75 1.11
CA GLN A 132 -6.14 10.56 1.15
C GLN A 132 -5.97 11.58 2.28
N ARG A 133 -5.99 12.87 1.92
CA ARG A 133 -5.98 13.95 2.91
C ARG A 133 -7.40 14.13 3.44
N ALA A 134 -7.56 14.06 4.74
CA ALA A 134 -8.76 14.62 5.36
C ALA A 134 -8.66 16.15 5.24
N LYS A 135 -9.62 16.75 4.57
CA LYS A 135 -9.88 18.19 4.77
C LYS A 135 -10.67 18.29 6.07
N VAL A 136 -10.03 18.80 7.07
CA VAL A 136 -10.70 19.28 8.28
C VAL A 136 -11.44 20.55 7.92
#